data_7f4413b9554eb437bb9a04154e369bdc
#
_entry.id   7f4413b9554eb437bb9a04154e369bdc
#
_cell.length_a   1.000
_cell.length_b   1.000
_cell.length_c   1.000
_cell.angle_alpha   90.00
_cell.angle_beta   90.00
_cell.angle_gamma   90.00
#
_symmetry.space_group_name_H-M   'P 1'
#
loop_
_entity.id
_entity.type
_entity.pdbx_description
1 polymer ?
#
loop_
_entity_poly.entity_id
_entity_poly.type
_entity_poly.pdbx_seq_one_letter_code
_entity_poly.pdbx_strand_id
1 'polypeptide(L)'
;CVYNTLSALSGRELAFYLDEGEAETAALLRELDRVFRVEDTGRSGYGKVISIADRLCRAFGGGRFRFAVHRRVEYVPAPAPAMRQGALTARLRQATERCGHGVCCGIDIGGTDIKAALAVDGQLVCVKEYDWDPASSPTAEGISGPIVLLVRLMACCAAGLTPALRAALDKDAPDALMAQAVAGSPALPLDVLGVSFPDVVIRD
;
A
#
# COMPACT_ATOMS: atom_id res chain seq x y z
N CYS A 1 19.52 2.59 7.70
CA CYS A 1 19.33 1.22 7.20
C CYS A 1 18.21 0.49 7.94
N VAL A 2 18.33 0.19 9.27
CA VAL A 2 17.36 -0.63 10.04
C VAL A 2 15.91 -0.15 9.86
N TYR A 3 15.64 1.14 10.04
CA TYR A 3 14.29 1.70 9.89
C TYR A 3 13.70 1.43 8.49
N ASN A 4 14.47 1.70 7.44
CA ASN A 4 13.98 1.50 6.06
C ASN A 4 13.72 0.02 5.76
N THR A 5 14.60 -0.87 6.25
CA THR A 5 14.41 -2.32 6.10
C THR A 5 13.13 -2.79 6.80
N LEU A 6 12.91 -2.36 8.04
CA LEU A 6 11.70 -2.72 8.79
C LEU A 6 10.43 -2.12 8.20
N SER A 7 10.51 -0.91 7.63
CA SER A 7 9.39 -0.28 6.92
C SER A 7 8.98 -1.05 5.67
N ALA A 8 9.95 -1.70 5.01
CA ALA A 8 9.69 -2.48 3.79
C ALA A 8 9.29 -3.94 4.07
N LEU A 9 9.92 -4.57 5.06
CA LEU A 9 9.73 -6.01 5.32
C LEU A 9 8.72 -6.30 6.40
N SER A 10 8.41 -5.30 7.23
CA SER A 10 7.62 -5.44 8.47
C SER A 10 8.20 -6.49 9.44
N GLY A 11 7.57 -6.67 10.59
CA GLY A 11 7.99 -7.65 11.57
C GLY A 11 7.56 -7.22 12.98
N ARG A 12 7.45 -8.18 13.88
CA ARG A 12 7.10 -7.91 15.30
C ARG A 12 8.33 -7.75 16.17
N GLU A 13 9.41 -8.37 15.76
CA GLU A 13 10.66 -8.42 16.50
C GLU A 13 11.84 -8.44 15.54
N LEU A 14 12.91 -7.75 15.92
CA LEU A 14 14.21 -7.87 15.27
C LEU A 14 15.17 -8.48 16.29
N ALA A 15 15.58 -9.73 16.06
CA ALA A 15 16.48 -10.45 16.92
C ALA A 15 17.94 -10.18 16.52
N PHE A 16 18.76 -9.84 17.51
CA PHE A 16 20.20 -9.66 17.38
C PHE A 16 20.92 -10.73 18.21
N TYR A 17 21.87 -11.40 17.59
CA TYR A 17 22.67 -12.45 18.23
C TYR A 17 24.11 -11.95 18.39
N LEU A 18 24.49 -11.65 19.64
CA LEU A 18 25.76 -11.05 19.98
C LEU A 18 26.72 -12.07 20.60
N ASP A 19 28.00 -11.87 20.35
CA ASP A 19 29.05 -12.62 21.04
C ASP A 19 29.23 -12.11 22.52
N GLU A 20 29.87 -12.92 23.35
CA GLU A 20 30.17 -12.52 24.69
C GLU A 20 31.13 -11.32 24.70
N GLY A 21 30.83 -10.32 25.54
CA GLY A 21 31.64 -9.11 25.65
C GLY A 21 31.17 -7.91 24.80
N GLU A 22 30.20 -8.07 23.89
CA GLU A 22 29.69 -6.96 23.09
C GLU A 22 28.71 -6.04 23.83
N ALA A 23 29.14 -5.56 25.02
CA ALA A 23 28.29 -4.75 25.91
C ALA A 23 27.89 -3.40 25.27
N GLU A 24 28.77 -2.78 24.47
CA GLU A 24 28.52 -1.51 23.79
C GLU A 24 27.45 -1.69 22.69
N THR A 25 27.58 -2.76 21.90
CA THR A 25 26.58 -3.10 20.87
C THR A 25 25.23 -3.36 21.53
N ALA A 26 25.18 -4.11 22.61
CA ALA A 26 23.95 -4.36 23.36
C ALA A 26 23.33 -3.06 23.93
N ALA A 27 24.15 -2.11 24.39
CA ALA A 27 23.69 -0.81 24.87
C ALA A 27 23.09 0.03 23.70
N LEU A 28 23.76 0.04 22.54
CA LEU A 28 23.27 0.71 21.34
C LEU A 28 21.92 0.15 20.88
N LEU A 29 21.75 -1.18 20.89
CA LEU A 29 20.49 -1.82 20.49
C LEU A 29 19.35 -1.48 21.43
N ARG A 30 19.61 -1.37 22.76
CA ARG A 30 18.61 -0.89 23.73
C ARG A 30 18.19 0.55 23.45
N GLU A 31 19.14 1.41 23.11
CA GLU A 31 18.84 2.80 22.74
C GLU A 31 18.05 2.90 21.45
N LEU A 32 18.38 2.09 20.42
CA LEU A 32 17.60 2.00 19.19
C LEU A 32 16.16 1.53 19.47
N ASP A 33 15.97 0.51 20.32
CA ASP A 33 14.63 0.05 20.71
C ASP A 33 13.83 1.18 21.38
N ARG A 34 14.48 1.97 22.22
CA ARG A 34 13.85 3.15 22.84
C ARG A 34 13.44 4.19 21.81
N VAL A 35 14.29 4.50 20.84
CA VAL A 35 14.02 5.46 19.75
C VAL A 35 12.86 4.98 18.88
N PHE A 36 12.78 3.69 18.59
CA PHE A 36 11.69 3.13 17.80
C PHE A 36 10.32 3.16 18.50
N ARG A 37 10.32 3.41 19.84
CA ARG A 37 9.08 3.53 20.63
C ARG A 37 8.64 4.96 20.89
N VAL A 38 9.37 5.95 20.40
CA VAL A 38 9.03 7.36 20.59
C VAL A 38 7.69 7.66 19.92
N GLU A 39 6.81 8.33 20.68
CA GLU A 39 5.54 8.83 20.20
C GLU A 39 5.62 10.35 19.98
N ASP A 40 4.98 10.82 18.95
CA ASP A 40 4.82 12.24 18.69
C ASP A 40 3.69 12.78 19.59
N THR A 41 4.05 13.59 20.59
CA THR A 41 3.08 14.17 21.51
C THR A 41 2.18 15.23 20.90
N GLY A 42 2.56 15.76 19.74
CA GLY A 42 1.74 16.70 18.97
C GLY A 42 0.67 16.05 18.10
N ARG A 43 0.65 14.71 18.04
CA ARG A 43 -0.30 13.95 17.23
C ARG A 43 -1.23 13.12 18.11
N SER A 44 -2.39 12.79 17.57
CA SER A 44 -3.37 11.91 18.21
C SER A 44 -3.61 10.64 17.41
N GLY A 45 -4.27 9.67 18.03
CA GLY A 45 -4.65 8.42 17.37
C GLY A 45 -3.46 7.60 16.87
N TYR A 46 -3.68 6.90 15.77
CA TYR A 46 -2.69 6.01 15.15
C TYR A 46 -1.41 6.74 14.69
N GLY A 47 -1.55 7.97 14.21
CA GLY A 47 -0.43 8.81 13.76
C GLY A 47 0.55 9.23 14.86
N LYS A 48 0.18 9.06 16.15
CA LYS A 48 1.05 9.35 17.28
C LYS A 48 2.32 8.48 17.29
N VAL A 49 2.24 7.26 16.80
CA VAL A 49 3.38 6.35 16.73
C VAL A 49 4.21 6.67 15.49
N ILE A 50 5.46 7.09 15.67
CA ILE A 50 6.34 7.48 14.56
C ILE A 50 6.82 6.25 13.80
N SER A 51 7.20 5.19 14.50
CA SER A 51 7.74 3.96 13.88
C SER A 51 6.66 3.17 13.15
N ILE A 52 6.86 2.97 11.83
CA ILE A 52 5.98 2.13 10.99
C ILE A 52 5.94 0.69 11.52
N ALA A 53 7.08 0.13 11.95
CA ALA A 53 7.14 -1.22 12.50
C ALA A 53 6.27 -1.37 13.76
N ASP A 54 6.27 -0.37 14.66
CA ASP A 54 5.43 -0.38 15.87
C ASP A 54 3.93 -0.17 15.51
N ARG A 55 3.64 0.66 14.49
CA ARG A 55 2.26 0.81 13.98
C ARG A 55 1.71 -0.52 13.46
N LEU A 56 2.49 -1.24 12.65
CA LEU A 56 2.12 -2.54 12.11
C LEU A 56 1.87 -3.56 13.24
N CYS A 57 2.74 -3.60 14.26
CA CYS A 57 2.54 -4.48 15.40
C CYS A 57 1.23 -4.20 16.14
N ARG A 58 0.90 -2.93 16.35
CA ARG A 58 -0.35 -2.53 17.01
C ARG A 58 -1.58 -2.88 16.15
N ALA A 59 -1.50 -2.63 14.85
CA ALA A 59 -2.58 -2.93 13.90
C ALA A 59 -2.92 -4.43 13.85
N PHE A 60 -1.91 -5.30 13.93
CA PHE A 60 -2.12 -6.75 13.96
C PHE A 60 -2.43 -7.32 15.36
N GLY A 61 -2.76 -6.47 16.34
CA GLY A 61 -3.11 -6.93 17.70
C GLY A 61 -1.94 -7.58 18.46
N GLY A 62 -0.72 -7.43 17.98
CA GLY A 62 0.47 -8.11 18.46
C GLY A 62 1.27 -7.38 19.55
N GLY A 63 0.78 -6.25 20.06
CA GLY A 63 1.52 -5.46 21.01
C GLY A 63 2.50 -4.49 20.34
N ARG A 64 3.69 -4.28 20.93
CA ARG A 64 4.69 -3.34 20.43
C ARG A 64 5.80 -4.06 19.68
N PHE A 65 6.35 -3.40 18.67
CA PHE A 65 7.61 -3.81 18.06
C PHE A 65 8.75 -3.77 19.08
N ARG A 66 9.69 -4.72 18.99
CA ARG A 66 10.83 -4.76 19.90
C ARG A 66 12.10 -5.25 19.22
N PHE A 67 13.24 -4.80 19.76
CA PHE A 67 14.53 -5.43 19.55
C PHE A 67 14.76 -6.49 20.65
N ALA A 68 15.10 -7.72 20.24
CA ALA A 68 15.49 -8.78 21.14
C ALA A 68 16.99 -9.05 20.99
N VAL A 69 17.70 -9.14 22.13
CA VAL A 69 19.14 -9.43 22.14
C VAL A 69 19.34 -10.81 22.73
N HIS A 70 19.99 -11.66 21.99
CA HIS A 70 20.30 -13.06 22.32
C HIS A 70 21.80 -13.29 22.28
N ARG A 71 22.28 -14.38 22.89
CA ARG A 71 23.67 -14.82 22.73
C ARG A 71 23.83 -15.49 21.37
N ARG A 72 24.99 -15.29 20.72
CA ARG A 72 25.29 -15.86 19.41
C ARG A 72 25.12 -17.37 19.35
N VAL A 73 25.46 -18.06 20.43
CA VAL A 73 25.31 -19.52 20.55
C VAL A 73 23.85 -19.99 20.46
N GLU A 74 22.89 -19.11 20.69
CA GLU A 74 21.45 -19.41 20.61
C GLU A 74 20.92 -19.27 19.18
N TYR A 75 21.74 -18.78 18.24
CA TYR A 75 21.31 -18.63 16.85
C TYR A 75 21.14 -19.98 16.18
N VAL A 76 19.92 -20.29 15.85
CA VAL A 76 19.58 -21.42 14.99
C VAL A 76 19.16 -20.82 13.65
N PRO A 77 19.92 -21.05 12.56
CA PRO A 77 19.49 -20.64 11.24
C PRO A 77 18.08 -21.21 10.96
N ALA A 78 17.13 -20.33 10.70
CA ALA A 78 15.86 -20.80 10.18
C ALA A 78 16.16 -21.64 8.92
N PRO A 79 15.58 -22.84 8.77
CA PRO A 79 15.67 -23.53 7.51
C PRO A 79 15.23 -22.52 6.46
N ALA A 80 16.08 -22.32 5.43
CA ALA A 80 15.71 -21.45 4.31
C ALA A 80 14.28 -21.87 3.94
N PRO A 81 13.29 -20.98 3.98
CA PRO A 81 11.95 -21.38 3.60
C PRO A 81 12.16 -22.05 2.27
N ALA A 82 11.80 -23.32 2.17
CA ALA A 82 11.68 -23.98 0.88
C ALA A 82 10.58 -23.18 0.17
N MET A 83 10.95 -21.96 -0.20
CA MET A 83 10.09 -21.10 -0.96
C MET A 83 9.74 -21.95 -2.15
N ARG A 84 8.47 -22.21 -2.25
CA ARG A 84 7.85 -22.73 -3.47
C ARG A 84 8.02 -21.65 -4.54
N GLN A 85 9.28 -21.28 -4.79
CA GLN A 85 9.69 -20.24 -5.71
C GLN A 85 9.06 -20.51 -7.07
N GLY A 86 8.98 -21.79 -7.46
CA GLY A 86 8.29 -22.21 -8.66
C GLY A 86 6.79 -21.92 -8.63
N ALA A 87 6.11 -22.15 -7.51
CA ALA A 87 4.67 -21.92 -7.40
C ALA A 87 4.35 -20.39 -7.38
N LEU A 88 5.14 -19.59 -6.67
CA LEU A 88 4.98 -18.13 -6.68
C LEU A 88 5.29 -17.56 -8.07
N THR A 89 6.41 -17.96 -8.68
CA THR A 89 6.79 -17.53 -10.03
C THR A 89 5.72 -17.92 -11.06
N ALA A 90 5.15 -19.14 -10.96
CA ALA A 90 4.07 -19.57 -11.83
C ALA A 90 2.80 -18.70 -11.65
N ARG A 91 2.43 -18.39 -10.40
CA ARG A 91 1.30 -17.51 -10.12
C ARG A 91 1.52 -16.08 -10.60
N LEU A 92 2.72 -15.53 -10.42
CA LEU A 92 3.08 -14.20 -10.94
C LEU A 92 3.04 -14.18 -12.47
N ARG A 93 3.59 -15.22 -13.14
CA ARG A 93 3.53 -15.33 -14.59
C ARG A 93 2.09 -15.40 -15.07
N GLN A 94 1.24 -16.24 -14.45
CA GLN A 94 -0.17 -16.33 -14.79
C GLN A 94 -0.90 -14.99 -14.59
N ALA A 95 -0.59 -14.26 -13.52
CA ALA A 95 -1.14 -12.92 -13.29
C ALA A 95 -0.69 -11.94 -14.38
N THR A 96 0.59 -11.94 -14.75
CA THR A 96 1.15 -11.09 -15.81
C THR A 96 0.51 -11.41 -17.18
N GLU A 97 0.33 -12.70 -17.49
CA GLU A 97 -0.35 -13.13 -18.72
C GLU A 97 -1.80 -12.63 -18.75
N ARG A 98 -2.53 -12.72 -17.64
CA ARG A 98 -3.89 -12.17 -17.54
C ARG A 98 -3.94 -10.65 -17.70
N CYS A 99 -2.97 -9.92 -17.14
CA CYS A 99 -2.87 -8.48 -17.33
C CYS A 99 -2.49 -8.08 -18.76
N GLY A 100 -1.89 -8.99 -19.53
CA GLY A 100 -1.59 -8.80 -20.95
C GLY A 100 -2.80 -8.92 -21.87
N HIS A 101 -3.93 -9.41 -21.35
CA HIS A 101 -5.19 -9.58 -22.08
C HIS A 101 -6.35 -9.11 -21.22
N GLY A 102 -7.27 -8.36 -21.83
CA GLY A 102 -8.45 -7.84 -21.16
C GLY A 102 -8.29 -6.45 -20.56
N VAL A 103 -9.24 -6.06 -19.75
CA VAL A 103 -9.38 -4.70 -19.19
C VAL A 103 -8.80 -4.68 -17.77
N CYS A 104 -7.65 -4.06 -17.61
CA CYS A 104 -6.93 -3.98 -16.33
C CYS A 104 -6.88 -2.54 -15.80
N CYS A 105 -7.31 -2.33 -14.58
CA CYS A 105 -7.22 -1.05 -13.88
C CYS A 105 -6.31 -1.18 -12.65
N GLY A 106 -5.36 -0.26 -12.51
CA GLY A 106 -4.54 -0.08 -11.32
C GLY A 106 -4.90 1.22 -10.64
N ILE A 107 -5.08 1.20 -9.31
CA ILE A 107 -5.31 2.40 -8.51
C ILE A 107 -4.31 2.43 -7.36
N ASP A 108 -3.57 3.52 -7.27
CA ASP A 108 -2.69 3.84 -6.15
C ASP A 108 -3.33 4.96 -5.33
N ILE A 109 -3.73 4.63 -4.09
CA ILE A 109 -4.42 5.54 -3.19
C ILE A 109 -3.38 6.13 -2.25
N GLY A 110 -2.99 7.38 -2.49
CA GLY A 110 -2.07 8.14 -1.65
C GLY A 110 -2.79 8.95 -0.58
N GLY A 111 -2.02 9.63 0.26
CA GLY A 111 -2.55 10.53 1.31
C GLY A 111 -3.04 11.87 0.77
N THR A 112 -2.54 12.30 -0.39
CA THR A 112 -2.82 13.61 -1.02
C THR A 112 -3.37 13.48 -2.43
N ASP A 113 -3.17 12.35 -3.06
CA ASP A 113 -3.62 12.08 -4.42
C ASP A 113 -4.01 10.61 -4.60
N ILE A 114 -4.84 10.35 -5.60
CA ILE A 114 -5.14 9.01 -6.10
C ILE A 114 -4.68 8.96 -7.55
N LYS A 115 -3.92 7.94 -7.91
CA LYS A 115 -3.50 7.69 -9.30
C LYS A 115 -4.19 6.46 -9.83
N ALA A 116 -4.86 6.61 -10.98
CA ALA A 116 -5.49 5.50 -11.69
C ALA A 116 -4.87 5.34 -13.06
N ALA A 117 -4.67 4.08 -13.48
CA ALA A 117 -4.18 3.72 -14.80
C ALA A 117 -5.04 2.60 -15.38
N LEU A 118 -5.38 2.72 -16.65
CA LEU A 118 -6.14 1.74 -17.41
C LEU A 118 -5.29 1.17 -18.53
N ALA A 119 -5.24 -0.14 -18.62
CA ALA A 119 -4.70 -0.87 -19.78
C ALA A 119 -5.76 -1.80 -20.37
N VAL A 120 -5.78 -1.92 -21.68
CA VAL A 120 -6.61 -2.86 -22.42
C VAL A 120 -5.69 -3.69 -23.31
N ASP A 121 -5.76 -5.00 -23.19
CA ASP A 121 -4.89 -5.94 -23.90
C ASP A 121 -3.39 -5.59 -23.80
N GLY A 122 -2.95 -5.21 -22.60
CA GLY A 122 -1.58 -4.82 -22.31
C GLY A 122 -1.16 -3.43 -22.80
N GLN A 123 -2.05 -2.68 -23.45
CA GLN A 123 -1.80 -1.33 -23.94
C GLN A 123 -2.34 -0.30 -22.95
N LEU A 124 -1.49 0.65 -22.52
CA LEU A 124 -1.94 1.77 -21.68
C LEU A 124 -2.91 2.65 -22.47
N VAL A 125 -4.14 2.80 -21.97
CA VAL A 125 -5.21 3.59 -22.60
C VAL A 125 -5.24 5.01 -22.03
N CYS A 126 -5.24 5.13 -20.69
CA CYS A 126 -5.25 6.42 -20.01
C CYS A 126 -4.71 6.31 -18.60
N VAL A 127 -4.40 7.47 -18.04
CA VAL A 127 -4.08 7.69 -16.64
C VAL A 127 -4.88 8.86 -16.11
N LYS A 128 -5.18 8.86 -14.81
CA LYS A 128 -5.79 9.97 -14.09
C LYS A 128 -5.08 10.15 -12.77
N GLU A 129 -4.66 11.37 -12.48
CA GLU A 129 -4.29 11.82 -11.14
C GLU A 129 -5.45 12.64 -10.58
N TYR A 130 -5.80 12.42 -9.32
CA TYR A 130 -6.90 13.06 -8.62
C TYR A 130 -6.42 13.53 -7.25
N ASP A 131 -6.36 14.84 -7.06
CA ASP A 131 -5.98 15.43 -5.78
C ASP A 131 -7.15 15.31 -4.80
N TRP A 132 -6.87 14.86 -3.58
CA TRP A 132 -7.88 14.70 -2.53
C TRP A 132 -7.30 14.96 -1.14
N ASP A 133 -8.17 15.20 -0.17
CA ASP A 133 -7.80 15.31 1.24
C ASP A 133 -8.71 14.39 2.08
N PRO A 134 -8.34 13.11 2.25
CA PRO A 134 -9.14 12.16 3.02
C PRO A 134 -9.20 12.52 4.51
N ALA A 135 -8.22 13.29 5.02
CA ALA A 135 -8.20 13.70 6.42
C ALA A 135 -9.31 14.71 6.76
N SER A 136 -9.75 15.49 5.77
CA SER A 136 -10.87 16.43 5.91
C SER A 136 -12.24 15.78 5.74
N SER A 137 -12.30 14.52 5.29
CA SER A 137 -13.56 13.82 5.03
C SER A 137 -14.05 13.11 6.29
N PRO A 138 -15.22 13.52 6.85
CA PRO A 138 -15.72 12.95 8.10
C PRO A 138 -16.49 11.62 7.92
N THR A 139 -16.71 11.18 6.68
CA THR A 139 -17.57 10.01 6.40
C THR A 139 -16.86 8.98 5.53
N ALA A 140 -17.28 7.73 5.65
CA ALA A 140 -16.78 6.64 4.80
C ALA A 140 -17.10 6.90 3.32
N GLU A 141 -18.25 7.48 3.01
CA GLU A 141 -18.67 7.85 1.66
C GLU A 141 -17.78 8.92 1.06
N GLY A 142 -17.34 9.90 1.85
CA GLY A 142 -16.40 10.93 1.40
C GLY A 142 -15.01 10.39 1.07
N ILE A 143 -14.64 9.25 1.65
CA ILE A 143 -13.40 8.54 1.34
C ILE A 143 -13.60 7.58 0.15
N SER A 144 -14.66 6.79 0.16
CA SER A 144 -14.90 5.78 -0.88
C SER A 144 -15.45 6.35 -2.18
N GLY A 145 -16.20 7.46 -2.10
CA GLY A 145 -16.83 8.09 -3.26
C GLY A 145 -15.86 8.42 -4.41
N PRO A 146 -14.78 9.17 -4.16
CA PRO A 146 -13.77 9.47 -5.19
C PRO A 146 -13.13 8.21 -5.78
N ILE A 147 -12.83 7.21 -4.96
CA ILE A 147 -12.24 5.94 -5.41
C ILE A 147 -13.20 5.22 -6.38
N VAL A 148 -14.46 5.09 -5.98
CA VAL A 148 -15.50 4.47 -6.82
C VAL A 148 -15.72 5.26 -8.12
N LEU A 149 -15.70 6.58 -8.05
CA LEU A 149 -15.84 7.43 -9.23
C LEU A 149 -14.68 7.20 -10.21
N LEU A 150 -13.45 7.13 -9.73
CA LEU A 150 -12.28 6.85 -10.57
C LEU A 150 -12.33 5.44 -11.18
N VAL A 151 -12.72 4.41 -10.43
CA VAL A 151 -12.91 3.05 -10.97
C VAL A 151 -13.92 3.06 -12.11
N ARG A 152 -15.06 3.74 -11.92
CA ARG A 152 -16.10 3.86 -12.94
C ARG A 152 -15.63 4.65 -14.16
N LEU A 153 -14.87 5.73 -13.96
CA LEU A 153 -14.28 6.51 -15.04
C LEU A 153 -13.34 5.63 -15.89
N MET A 154 -12.49 4.81 -15.26
CA MET A 154 -11.61 3.88 -15.98
C MET A 154 -12.42 2.85 -16.76
N ALA A 155 -13.47 2.28 -16.18
CA ALA A 155 -14.36 1.33 -16.84
C ALA A 155 -15.07 1.96 -18.09
N CYS A 156 -15.46 3.23 -18.00
CA CYS A 156 -16.01 3.96 -19.14
C CYS A 156 -14.94 4.22 -20.21
N CYS A 157 -13.73 4.59 -19.82
CA CYS A 157 -12.62 4.80 -20.75
C CYS A 157 -12.23 3.52 -21.50
N ALA A 158 -12.43 2.35 -20.89
CA ALA A 158 -12.21 1.06 -21.53
C ALA A 158 -13.18 0.81 -22.71
N ALA A 159 -14.40 1.36 -22.66
CA ALA A 159 -15.37 1.29 -23.75
C ALA A 159 -15.06 2.26 -24.90
N GLY A 160 -14.18 3.24 -24.67
CA GLY A 160 -13.72 4.21 -25.67
C GLY A 160 -13.60 5.62 -25.11
N LEU A 161 -12.58 6.34 -25.53
CA LEU A 161 -12.27 7.69 -25.09
C LEU A 161 -13.09 8.75 -25.85
N THR A 162 -14.28 9.07 -25.36
CA THR A 162 -15.09 10.18 -25.88
C THR A 162 -14.49 11.55 -25.50
N PRO A 163 -14.88 12.67 -26.15
CA PRO A 163 -14.45 14.00 -25.73
C PRO A 163 -14.77 14.32 -24.27
N ALA A 164 -15.94 13.88 -23.78
CA ALA A 164 -16.34 14.08 -22.38
C ALA A 164 -15.43 13.30 -21.40
N LEU A 165 -15.10 12.05 -21.72
CA LEU A 165 -14.18 11.25 -20.92
C LEU A 165 -12.75 11.82 -20.95
N ARG A 166 -12.30 12.33 -22.11
CA ARG A 166 -10.99 13.01 -22.19
C ARG A 166 -10.93 14.25 -21.32
N ALA A 167 -11.98 15.06 -21.29
CA ALA A 167 -12.08 16.20 -20.40
C ALA A 167 -12.11 15.80 -18.92
N ALA A 168 -12.77 14.67 -18.58
CA ALA A 168 -12.80 14.13 -17.22
C ALA A 168 -11.46 13.55 -16.76
N LEU A 169 -10.58 13.18 -17.69
CA LEU A 169 -9.22 12.71 -17.40
C LEU A 169 -8.23 13.86 -17.10
N ASP A 170 -8.57 15.10 -17.40
CA ASP A 170 -7.74 16.25 -17.04
C ASP A 170 -7.50 16.27 -15.53
N LYS A 171 -6.27 16.63 -15.11
CA LYS A 171 -5.89 16.62 -13.70
C LYS A 171 -6.86 17.46 -12.86
N ASP A 172 -7.20 18.64 -13.33
CA ASP A 172 -8.03 19.61 -12.63
C ASP A 172 -9.54 19.44 -12.88
N ALA A 173 -9.95 18.34 -13.52
CA ALA A 173 -11.36 18.07 -13.80
C ALA A 173 -12.14 17.93 -12.47
N PRO A 174 -13.19 18.73 -12.22
CA PRO A 174 -13.98 18.64 -11.01
C PRO A 174 -14.83 17.36 -10.99
N ASP A 175 -15.15 16.89 -9.77
CA ASP A 175 -15.96 15.67 -9.54
C ASP A 175 -17.26 15.65 -10.32
N ALA A 176 -17.93 16.79 -10.41
CA ALA A 176 -19.18 16.93 -11.16
C ALA A 176 -19.00 16.61 -12.66
N LEU A 177 -17.88 17.06 -13.27
CA LEU A 177 -17.56 16.77 -14.67
C LEU A 177 -17.26 15.28 -14.85
N MET A 178 -16.49 14.67 -13.96
CA MET A 178 -16.20 13.24 -13.98
C MET A 178 -17.49 12.42 -13.83
N ALA A 179 -18.33 12.77 -12.86
CA ALA A 179 -19.60 12.09 -12.62
C ALA A 179 -20.55 12.18 -13.82
N GLN A 180 -20.62 13.35 -14.46
CA GLN A 180 -21.41 13.55 -15.68
C GLN A 180 -20.88 12.71 -16.84
N ALA A 181 -19.58 12.69 -17.06
CA ALA A 181 -18.94 11.88 -18.11
C ALA A 181 -19.20 10.38 -17.90
N VAL A 182 -19.09 9.91 -16.65
CA VAL A 182 -19.38 8.52 -16.28
C VAL A 182 -20.85 8.18 -16.47
N ALA A 183 -21.78 9.05 -16.06
CA ALA A 183 -23.22 8.82 -16.23
C ALA A 183 -23.67 8.75 -17.68
N GLY A 184 -22.98 9.48 -18.56
CA GLY A 184 -23.30 9.56 -20.00
C GLY A 184 -22.54 8.56 -20.88
N SER A 185 -21.71 7.68 -20.31
CA SER A 185 -20.85 6.77 -21.09
C SER A 185 -21.13 5.31 -20.79
N PRO A 186 -21.04 4.41 -21.80
CA PRO A 186 -21.02 2.98 -21.56
C PRO A 186 -19.73 2.60 -20.79
N ALA A 187 -19.79 1.52 -20.04
CA ALA A 187 -18.65 0.98 -19.32
C ALA A 187 -18.40 -0.48 -19.69
N LEU A 188 -17.15 -0.88 -19.78
CA LEU A 188 -16.77 -2.29 -19.84
C LEU A 188 -16.46 -2.81 -18.43
N PRO A 189 -16.73 -4.09 -18.15
CA PRO A 189 -16.27 -4.71 -16.91
C PRO A 189 -14.75 -4.71 -16.85
N LEU A 190 -14.21 -4.52 -15.66
CA LEU A 190 -12.78 -4.68 -15.41
C LEU A 190 -12.50 -6.16 -15.13
N ASP A 191 -11.59 -6.78 -15.88
CA ASP A 191 -11.15 -8.16 -15.65
C ASP A 191 -10.21 -8.23 -14.43
N VAL A 192 -9.43 -7.17 -14.20
CA VAL A 192 -8.51 -7.04 -13.09
C VAL A 192 -8.58 -5.63 -12.51
N LEU A 193 -8.71 -5.54 -11.20
CA LEU A 193 -8.56 -4.30 -10.43
C LEU A 193 -7.45 -4.50 -9.39
N GLY A 194 -6.33 -3.80 -9.58
CA GLY A 194 -5.25 -3.72 -8.59
C GLY A 194 -5.41 -2.45 -7.76
N VAL A 195 -5.32 -2.58 -6.44
CA VAL A 195 -5.40 -1.44 -5.51
C VAL A 195 -4.17 -1.43 -4.62
N SER A 196 -3.43 -0.31 -4.62
CA SER A 196 -2.41 0.01 -3.65
C SER A 196 -3.00 0.97 -2.61
N PHE A 197 -2.69 0.73 -1.35
CA PHE A 197 -3.17 1.56 -0.24
C PHE A 197 -2.03 1.78 0.76
N PRO A 198 -1.84 3.00 1.30
CA PRO A 198 -0.67 3.34 2.12
C PRO A 198 -0.72 2.79 3.55
N ASP A 199 -1.71 1.98 3.88
CA ASP A 199 -1.91 1.43 5.22
C ASP A 199 -2.04 -0.09 5.20
N VAL A 200 -2.06 -0.69 6.39
CA VAL A 200 -2.20 -2.13 6.57
C VAL A 200 -3.67 -2.49 6.54
N VAL A 201 -4.04 -3.29 5.55
CA VAL A 201 -5.38 -3.87 5.47
C VAL A 201 -5.41 -5.14 6.30
N ILE A 202 -6.16 -5.12 7.40
CA ILE A 202 -6.38 -6.28 8.25
C ILE A 202 -7.67 -6.96 7.78
N ARG A 203 -7.59 -8.28 7.60
CA ARG A 203 -8.78 -9.10 7.36
C ARG A 203 -9.39 -9.45 8.70
N ASP A 204 -10.61 -9.02 8.94
CA ASP A 204 -11.43 -9.49 10.07
C ASP A 204 -11.87 -10.94 9.87
#